data_b3fc190316d25e12de6f182a1bf8141a
#
_entry.id   b3fc190316d25e12de6f182a1bf8141a
#
_cell.length_a   1.000
_cell.length_b   1.000
_cell.length_c   1.000
_cell.angle_alpha   90.00
_cell.angle_beta   90.00
_cell.angle_gamma   90.00
#
_symmetry.space_group_name_H-M   'P 1'
#
loop_
_entity.id
_entity.type
_entity.pdbx_description
1 polymer ?
#
loop_
_entity_poly.entity_id
_entity_poly.type
_entity_poly.pdbx_seq_one_letter_code
_entity_poly.pdbx_strand_id
1 'polypeptide(L)'
;MHTLGQNSQNNPVVKWGLIALAIVFVLALLQSCQGLFSLSFDNKLIIKNEVPYEWENLSYDATGRAHYVVDGEELTRTGVDVSSHQGFIDWEAVAADDIQFAMLRIGYRGSTEGGIRADELFETNLKGAQSAGIDVGVYFFSQAINVEEAREEAAFVLQQLREAGVSKLNLPVAFDLEPSPDYSGRADNLSPAETNAIARAFCTTIQEAGYRVIVYGNKGDLNRFDLVSLDEPIWLAQYVDQPDVNFNFLIWQYTSTGQVDGITGSVDLNLDFSRVSTSKSPK
;
A
#
# COMPACT_ATOMS: atom_id res chain seq x y z
N MET A 1 73.51 -14.71 -34.63
CA MET A 1 73.39 -13.37 -35.23
C MET A 1 71.96 -12.87 -35.01
N HIS A 2 71.87 -11.80 -34.24
CA HIS A 2 70.81 -10.82 -34.06
C HIS A 2 69.38 -11.29 -33.69
N THR A 3 69.17 -11.19 -32.44
CA THR A 3 67.91 -10.93 -31.73
C THR A 3 67.38 -9.54 -32.05
N LEU A 4 66.08 -9.40 -32.33
CA LEU A 4 65.26 -8.19 -32.17
C LEU A 4 63.95 -8.72 -31.60
N GLY A 5 63.48 -8.41 -30.47
CA GLY A 5 63.41 -7.13 -29.78
C GLY A 5 61.90 -6.91 -29.55
N GLN A 6 61.34 -7.60 -28.55
CA GLN A 6 60.00 -7.26 -28.08
C GLN A 6 60.15 -6.29 -26.93
N ASN A 7 59.58 -5.09 -27.06
CA ASN A 7 59.19 -4.29 -25.94
C ASN A 7 58.25 -3.17 -26.39
N SER A 8 56.96 -3.50 -26.59
CA SER A 8 55.94 -2.48 -26.86
C SER A 8 54.83 -2.43 -25.79
N GLN A 9 55.00 -3.13 -24.67
CA GLN A 9 53.95 -3.19 -23.63
C GLN A 9 54.10 -2.22 -22.44
N ASN A 10 55.14 -1.35 -22.44
CA ASN A 10 55.41 -0.45 -21.30
C ASN A 10 55.30 1.03 -21.67
N ASN A 11 54.55 1.39 -22.70
CA ASN A 11 54.31 2.80 -23.02
C ASN A 11 53.25 3.36 -22.03
N PRO A 12 53.63 4.32 -21.15
CA PRO A 12 52.71 4.88 -20.20
C PRO A 12 51.44 5.49 -20.82
N VAL A 13 51.56 6.05 -22.02
CA VAL A 13 50.40 6.60 -22.79
C VAL A 13 49.39 5.54 -23.10
N VAL A 14 49.82 4.32 -23.48
CA VAL A 14 48.91 3.19 -23.75
C VAL A 14 48.22 2.69 -22.47
N LYS A 15 48.95 2.63 -21.36
CA LYS A 15 48.35 2.24 -20.06
C LYS A 15 47.31 3.24 -19.57
N TRP A 16 47.56 4.54 -19.68
CA TRP A 16 46.62 5.58 -19.30
C TRP A 16 45.40 5.60 -20.24
N GLY A 17 45.59 5.38 -21.53
CA GLY A 17 44.50 5.23 -22.50
C GLY A 17 43.56 4.06 -22.21
N LEU A 18 44.11 2.90 -21.82
CA LEU A 18 43.31 1.72 -21.46
C LEU A 18 42.57 1.90 -20.13
N ILE A 19 43.19 2.59 -19.15
CA ILE A 19 42.52 2.92 -17.88
C ILE A 19 41.39 3.93 -18.11
N ALA A 20 41.60 4.95 -18.95
CA ALA A 20 40.56 5.93 -19.28
C ALA A 20 39.37 5.27 -20.00
N LEU A 21 39.63 4.33 -20.94
CA LEU A 21 38.59 3.57 -21.65
C LEU A 21 37.82 2.66 -20.68
N ALA A 22 38.48 2.01 -19.74
CA ALA A 22 37.84 1.19 -18.71
C ALA A 22 36.94 2.00 -17.79
N ILE A 23 37.39 3.20 -17.38
CA ILE A 23 36.60 4.11 -16.54
C ILE A 23 35.33 4.60 -17.30
N VAL A 24 35.48 4.98 -18.57
CA VAL A 24 34.36 5.40 -19.42
C VAL A 24 33.36 4.24 -19.61
N PHE A 25 33.86 3.00 -19.79
CA PHE A 25 33.00 1.82 -19.94
C PHE A 25 32.26 1.47 -18.63
N VAL A 26 32.92 1.61 -17.49
CA VAL A 26 32.29 1.42 -16.16
C VAL A 26 31.27 2.52 -15.87
N LEU A 27 31.55 3.77 -16.23
CA LEU A 27 30.59 4.88 -16.10
C LEU A 27 29.40 4.70 -17.05
N ALA A 28 29.60 4.21 -18.27
CA ALA A 28 28.51 3.89 -19.19
C ALA A 28 27.67 2.71 -18.72
N LEU A 29 28.26 1.69 -18.09
CA LEU A 29 27.56 0.58 -17.48
C LEU A 29 26.78 1.04 -16.23
N LEU A 30 27.32 1.92 -15.42
CA LEU A 30 26.62 2.50 -14.27
C LEU A 30 25.44 3.39 -14.71
N GLN A 31 25.57 4.14 -15.80
CA GLN A 31 24.45 4.90 -16.38
C GLN A 31 23.40 3.99 -17.03
N SER A 32 23.81 2.89 -17.64
CA SER A 32 22.87 1.87 -18.19
C SER A 32 22.14 1.11 -17.07
N CYS A 33 22.81 0.84 -15.95
CA CYS A 33 22.18 0.25 -14.77
C CYS A 33 21.20 1.24 -14.08
N GLN A 34 21.49 2.55 -14.09
CA GLN A 34 20.53 3.54 -13.57
C GLN A 34 19.28 3.65 -14.46
N GLY A 35 19.40 3.39 -15.78
CA GLY A 35 18.24 3.33 -16.70
C GLY A 35 17.44 2.04 -16.60
N LEU A 36 18.00 0.96 -16.08
CA LEU A 36 17.32 -0.35 -15.92
C LEU A 36 16.68 -0.53 -14.53
N PHE A 37 17.00 0.33 -13.55
CA PHE A 37 16.39 0.37 -12.21
C PHE A 37 15.43 1.54 -12.02
N SER A 38 15.16 2.34 -13.03
CA SER A 38 13.98 3.19 -13.07
C SER A 38 12.80 2.39 -13.65
N LEU A 39 12.40 1.31 -12.99
CA LEU A 39 10.99 1.04 -12.88
C LEU A 39 10.47 2.23 -12.07
N SER A 40 10.12 3.31 -12.77
CA SER A 40 9.40 4.41 -12.16
C SER A 40 8.09 3.81 -11.65
N PHE A 41 8.03 3.56 -10.36
CA PHE A 41 6.79 3.51 -9.63
C PHE A 41 6.27 4.97 -9.59
N ASP A 42 6.02 5.52 -10.77
CA ASP A 42 5.36 6.80 -10.97
C ASP A 42 3.85 6.63 -10.73
N ASN A 43 3.50 6.26 -9.51
CA ASN A 43 2.17 6.42 -8.94
C ASN A 43 2.30 7.04 -7.55
N LYS A 44 3.14 8.04 -7.42
CA LYS A 44 3.06 8.96 -6.32
C LYS A 44 1.82 9.80 -6.57
N LEU A 45 0.67 9.34 -6.10
CA LEU A 45 -0.53 10.14 -6.03
C LEU A 45 -0.21 11.33 -5.13
N ILE A 46 0.14 12.44 -5.75
CA ILE A 46 0.34 13.69 -5.04
C ILE A 46 -0.99 13.99 -4.37
N ILE A 47 -1.01 14.04 -3.03
CA ILE A 47 -2.14 14.50 -2.27
C ILE A 47 -2.29 15.99 -2.60
N LYS A 48 -3.05 16.28 -3.66
CA LYS A 48 -3.50 17.64 -3.97
C LYS A 48 -4.71 17.90 -3.09
N ASN A 49 -4.91 19.14 -2.70
CA ASN A 49 -6.09 19.59 -1.95
C ASN A 49 -7.40 19.51 -2.77
N GLU A 50 -7.44 18.64 -3.77
CA GLU A 50 -8.59 18.48 -4.66
C GLU A 50 -8.86 16.99 -4.87
N VAL A 51 -10.11 16.60 -4.70
CA VAL A 51 -10.61 15.29 -5.05
C VAL A 51 -10.74 15.23 -6.57
N PRO A 52 -10.04 14.33 -7.27
CA PRO A 52 -10.02 14.32 -8.74
C PRO A 52 -11.25 13.62 -9.35
N TYR A 53 -12.23 13.21 -8.53
CA TYR A 53 -13.36 12.39 -8.96
C TYR A 53 -14.57 13.27 -9.28
N GLU A 54 -15.28 12.93 -10.34
CA GLU A 54 -16.54 13.55 -10.78
C GLU A 54 -17.68 12.69 -10.26
N TRP A 55 -18.36 13.18 -9.22
CA TRP A 55 -19.32 12.35 -8.47
C TRP A 55 -20.60 12.01 -9.21
N GLU A 56 -20.90 12.68 -10.33
CA GLU A 56 -21.96 12.28 -11.27
C GLU A 56 -21.74 10.89 -11.89
N ASN A 57 -20.51 10.39 -11.85
CA ASN A 57 -20.16 9.04 -12.31
C ASN A 57 -20.35 7.96 -11.22
N LEU A 58 -20.61 8.36 -9.97
CA LEU A 58 -20.88 7.45 -8.86
C LEU A 58 -22.35 7.05 -8.85
N SER A 59 -22.63 5.78 -8.70
CA SER A 59 -23.99 5.23 -8.58
C SER A 59 -23.99 4.03 -7.63
N TYR A 60 -25.18 3.64 -7.20
CA TYR A 60 -25.38 2.46 -6.35
C TYR A 60 -26.38 1.53 -7.01
N ASP A 61 -26.10 0.23 -6.97
CA ASP A 61 -27.04 -0.78 -7.44
C ASP A 61 -28.12 -1.10 -6.37
N ALA A 62 -29.01 -2.04 -6.71
CA ALA A 62 -30.12 -2.42 -5.82
C ALA A 62 -29.65 -3.14 -4.53
N THR A 63 -28.40 -3.61 -4.47
CA THR A 63 -27.80 -4.24 -3.29
C THR A 63 -27.05 -3.24 -2.42
N GLY A 64 -26.94 -1.97 -2.87
CA GLY A 64 -26.20 -0.91 -2.19
C GLY A 64 -24.70 -0.92 -2.52
N ARG A 65 -24.27 -1.66 -3.54
CA ARG A 65 -22.88 -1.60 -4.02
C ARG A 65 -22.64 -0.34 -4.84
N ALA A 66 -21.53 0.31 -4.56
CA ALA A 66 -21.10 1.51 -5.24
C ALA A 66 -20.35 1.16 -6.54
N HIS A 67 -20.61 1.94 -7.59
CA HIS A 67 -19.99 1.83 -8.90
C HIS A 67 -19.55 3.20 -9.39
N TYR A 68 -18.39 3.28 -10.05
CA TYR A 68 -17.93 4.52 -10.66
C TYR A 68 -17.67 4.29 -12.15
N VAL A 69 -18.62 4.78 -12.97
CA VAL A 69 -18.70 4.50 -14.40
C VAL A 69 -18.47 5.78 -15.22
N VAL A 70 -17.47 5.79 -16.08
CA VAL A 70 -17.17 6.89 -16.99
C VAL A 70 -17.31 6.40 -18.42
N ASP A 71 -18.12 7.09 -19.23
CA ASP A 71 -18.37 6.74 -20.64
C ASP A 71 -18.82 5.27 -20.86
N GLY A 72 -19.48 4.70 -19.85
CA GLY A 72 -19.97 3.29 -19.87
C GLY A 72 -18.91 2.25 -19.46
N GLU A 73 -17.73 2.66 -19.02
CA GLU A 73 -16.69 1.80 -18.48
C GLU A 73 -16.62 1.90 -16.95
N GLU A 74 -16.65 0.75 -16.25
CA GLU A 74 -16.42 0.68 -14.80
C GLU A 74 -14.94 0.90 -14.51
N LEU A 75 -14.60 2.02 -13.87
CA LEU A 75 -13.22 2.41 -13.59
C LEU A 75 -12.77 2.07 -12.16
N THR A 76 -13.66 1.58 -11.31
CA THR A 76 -13.32 1.14 -9.95
C THR A 76 -13.32 -0.37 -9.83
N ARG A 77 -12.76 -0.87 -8.76
CA ARG A 77 -12.84 -2.26 -8.35
C ARG A 77 -13.52 -2.33 -7.00
N THR A 78 -14.39 -3.31 -6.83
CA THR A 78 -15.03 -3.58 -5.52
C THR A 78 -14.17 -4.54 -4.72
N GLY A 79 -14.00 -4.25 -3.45
CA GLY A 79 -13.26 -5.10 -2.52
C GLY A 79 -13.84 -5.11 -1.11
N VAL A 80 -13.28 -5.99 -0.31
CA VAL A 80 -13.59 -6.11 1.13
C VAL A 80 -12.34 -5.86 1.96
N ASP A 81 -12.51 -5.46 3.22
CA ASP A 81 -11.47 -5.63 4.19
C ASP A 81 -11.95 -6.52 5.35
N VAL A 82 -11.06 -7.43 5.75
CA VAL A 82 -11.42 -8.52 6.66
C VAL A 82 -10.28 -8.85 7.61
N SER A 83 -10.67 -9.46 8.72
CA SER A 83 -9.78 -9.98 9.75
C SER A 83 -10.33 -11.29 10.31
N SER A 84 -9.77 -11.78 11.40
CA SER A 84 -10.33 -12.91 12.17
C SER A 84 -11.75 -12.65 12.69
N HIS A 85 -12.22 -11.39 12.72
CA HIS A 85 -13.58 -11.05 13.15
C HIS A 85 -14.68 -11.59 12.21
N GLN A 86 -14.40 -11.72 10.91
CA GLN A 86 -15.34 -12.30 9.94
C GLN A 86 -15.39 -13.84 10.01
N GLY A 87 -14.51 -14.47 10.79
CA GLY A 87 -14.43 -15.93 10.90
C GLY A 87 -13.95 -16.58 9.60
N PHE A 88 -14.42 -17.78 9.32
CA PHE A 88 -14.09 -18.48 8.08
C PHE A 88 -14.86 -17.92 6.91
N ILE A 89 -14.15 -17.67 5.81
CA ILE A 89 -14.67 -17.07 4.58
C ILE A 89 -14.58 -18.10 3.45
N ASP A 90 -15.66 -18.24 2.69
CA ASP A 90 -15.70 -18.96 1.41
C ASP A 90 -15.25 -18.01 0.29
N TRP A 91 -13.95 -18.01 0.01
CA TRP A 91 -13.35 -17.10 -0.96
C TRP A 91 -13.78 -17.39 -2.41
N GLU A 92 -14.21 -18.61 -2.75
CA GLU A 92 -14.77 -18.91 -4.07
C GLU A 92 -16.14 -18.22 -4.24
N ALA A 93 -16.97 -18.24 -3.20
CA ALA A 93 -18.23 -17.51 -3.21
C ALA A 93 -18.01 -15.98 -3.23
N VAL A 94 -17.04 -15.47 -2.46
CA VAL A 94 -16.65 -14.05 -2.48
C VAL A 94 -16.25 -13.60 -3.88
N ALA A 95 -15.42 -14.38 -4.58
CA ALA A 95 -15.01 -14.05 -5.95
C ALA A 95 -16.18 -14.14 -6.95
N ALA A 96 -17.10 -15.10 -6.76
CA ALA A 96 -18.29 -15.23 -7.59
C ALA A 96 -19.29 -14.09 -7.37
N ASP A 97 -19.19 -13.36 -6.27
CA ASP A 97 -19.99 -12.18 -5.92
C ASP A 97 -19.29 -10.86 -6.32
N ASP A 98 -18.48 -10.90 -7.38
CA ASP A 98 -17.81 -9.76 -8.02
C ASP A 98 -16.84 -8.97 -7.10
N ILE A 99 -16.34 -9.58 -6.02
CA ILE A 99 -15.28 -9.00 -5.20
C ILE A 99 -13.93 -9.24 -5.88
N GLN A 100 -13.23 -8.16 -6.20
CA GLN A 100 -12.02 -8.19 -7.02
C GLN A 100 -10.74 -8.04 -6.19
N PHE A 101 -10.83 -7.49 -4.97
CA PHE A 101 -9.70 -7.36 -4.06
C PHE A 101 -10.09 -7.52 -2.59
N ALA A 102 -9.10 -7.82 -1.77
CA ALA A 102 -9.25 -7.87 -0.32
C ALA A 102 -8.06 -7.21 0.39
N MET A 103 -8.35 -6.41 1.42
CA MET A 103 -7.38 -5.93 2.39
C MET A 103 -7.45 -6.82 3.63
N LEU A 104 -6.41 -7.58 3.92
CA LEU A 104 -6.39 -8.58 4.99
C LEU A 104 -5.64 -8.05 6.21
N ARG A 105 -6.22 -8.13 7.41
CA ARG A 105 -5.46 -7.81 8.62
C ARG A 105 -4.33 -8.80 8.80
N ILE A 106 -3.08 -8.33 8.75
CA ILE A 106 -1.91 -9.17 8.97
C ILE A 106 -1.55 -9.30 10.44
N GLY A 107 -1.93 -8.31 11.24
CA GLY A 107 -1.69 -8.27 12.67
C GLY A 107 -2.07 -6.93 13.28
N TYR A 108 -1.82 -6.82 14.56
CA TYR A 108 -2.15 -5.62 15.33
C TYR A 108 -1.24 -5.46 16.55
N ARG A 109 -1.14 -4.22 17.05
CA ARG A 109 -0.59 -3.94 18.38
C ARG A 109 -1.73 -3.68 19.35
N GLY A 110 -1.68 -4.29 20.52
CA GLY A 110 -2.69 -4.09 21.56
C GLY A 110 -2.71 -2.65 22.11
N SER A 111 -3.90 -2.09 22.27
CA SER A 111 -4.11 -0.70 22.69
C SER A 111 -3.73 -0.41 24.16
N THR A 112 -3.58 -1.42 25.00
CA THR A 112 -3.27 -1.27 26.42
C THR A 112 -1.79 -1.56 26.70
N GLU A 113 -1.35 -2.79 26.47
CA GLU A 113 0.01 -3.24 26.82
C GLU A 113 1.01 -3.13 25.68
N GLY A 114 0.54 -2.88 24.44
CA GLY A 114 1.38 -2.65 23.29
C GLY A 114 2.06 -3.90 22.72
N GLY A 115 1.61 -5.09 23.07
CA GLY A 115 2.13 -6.34 22.48
C GLY A 115 1.65 -6.52 21.04
N ILE A 116 2.56 -6.93 20.14
CA ILE A 116 2.21 -7.24 18.74
C ILE A 116 1.67 -8.68 18.66
N ARG A 117 0.63 -8.87 17.84
CA ARG A 117 0.03 -10.18 17.55
C ARG A 117 -0.31 -10.31 16.07
N ALA A 118 -0.12 -11.49 15.51
CA ALA A 118 -0.64 -11.85 14.20
C ALA A 118 -2.18 -11.94 14.24
N ASP A 119 -2.83 -11.68 13.12
CA ASP A 119 -4.23 -12.07 12.95
C ASP A 119 -4.32 -13.58 12.76
N GLU A 120 -5.18 -14.22 13.54
CA GLU A 120 -5.25 -15.69 13.62
C GLU A 120 -5.69 -16.34 12.29
N LEU A 121 -6.41 -15.61 11.43
CA LEU A 121 -6.88 -16.12 10.14
C LEU A 121 -6.13 -15.52 8.94
N PHE A 122 -5.07 -14.71 9.17
CA PHE A 122 -4.34 -14.06 8.08
C PHE A 122 -3.88 -15.04 7.00
N GLU A 123 -3.16 -16.09 7.38
CA GLU A 123 -2.64 -17.06 6.39
C GLU A 123 -3.76 -17.82 5.67
N THR A 124 -4.85 -18.13 6.38
CA THR A 124 -6.01 -18.81 5.80
C THR A 124 -6.70 -17.92 4.78
N ASN A 125 -6.95 -16.67 5.14
CA ASN A 125 -7.56 -15.69 4.26
C ASN A 125 -6.67 -15.36 3.06
N LEU A 126 -5.35 -15.19 3.27
CA LEU A 126 -4.39 -14.97 2.19
C LEU A 126 -4.43 -16.09 1.15
N LYS A 127 -4.32 -17.35 1.60
CA LYS A 127 -4.33 -18.52 0.71
C LYS A 127 -5.67 -18.66 -0.02
N GLY A 128 -6.78 -18.44 0.69
CA GLY A 128 -8.13 -18.51 0.13
C GLY A 128 -8.36 -17.44 -0.95
N ALA A 129 -8.11 -16.17 -0.63
CA ALA A 129 -8.27 -15.06 -1.56
C ALA A 129 -7.40 -15.22 -2.82
N GLN A 130 -6.12 -15.56 -2.64
CA GLN A 130 -5.22 -15.81 -3.78
C GLN A 130 -5.67 -16.99 -4.65
N SER A 131 -6.13 -18.08 -4.04
CA SER A 131 -6.63 -19.25 -4.78
C SER A 131 -7.90 -18.96 -5.58
N ALA A 132 -8.75 -18.06 -5.08
CA ALA A 132 -9.95 -17.57 -5.75
C ALA A 132 -9.67 -16.48 -6.80
N GLY A 133 -8.40 -16.07 -6.97
CA GLY A 133 -8.00 -15.04 -7.95
C GLY A 133 -8.28 -13.61 -7.50
N ILE A 134 -8.55 -13.39 -6.20
CA ILE A 134 -8.76 -12.06 -5.61
C ILE A 134 -7.41 -11.40 -5.35
N ASP A 135 -7.24 -10.15 -5.78
CA ASP A 135 -6.05 -9.35 -5.51
C ASP A 135 -5.95 -9.02 -4.02
N VAL A 136 -4.75 -9.13 -3.45
CA VAL A 136 -4.55 -8.96 -2.00
C VAL A 136 -3.65 -7.79 -1.68
N GLY A 137 -4.09 -7.00 -0.69
CA GLY A 137 -3.28 -6.12 0.15
C GLY A 137 -3.39 -6.53 1.61
N VAL A 138 -2.63 -5.88 2.47
CA VAL A 138 -2.68 -6.16 3.91
C VAL A 138 -2.77 -4.88 4.71
N TYR A 139 -3.33 -4.93 5.92
CA TYR A 139 -3.28 -3.83 6.87
C TYR A 139 -2.80 -4.28 8.23
N PHE A 140 -2.10 -3.38 8.91
CA PHE A 140 -1.65 -3.57 10.29
C PHE A 140 -2.31 -2.53 11.18
N PHE A 141 -3.11 -2.98 12.16
CA PHE A 141 -3.72 -2.11 13.14
C PHE A 141 -2.67 -1.68 14.17
N SER A 142 -2.23 -0.44 14.03
CA SER A 142 -1.15 0.15 14.82
C SER A 142 -1.66 0.76 16.12
N GLN A 143 -0.87 0.60 17.16
CA GLN A 143 -0.96 1.35 18.40
C GLN A 143 0.44 1.78 18.86
N ALA A 144 1.34 2.03 17.92
CA ALA A 144 2.66 2.56 18.20
C ALA A 144 2.59 3.96 18.82
N ILE A 145 3.44 4.22 19.81
CA ILE A 145 3.54 5.52 20.49
C ILE A 145 4.87 6.24 20.22
N ASN A 146 5.73 5.62 19.42
CA ASN A 146 7.01 6.20 19.00
C ASN A 146 7.49 5.53 17.70
N VAL A 147 8.56 6.08 17.12
CA VAL A 147 9.16 5.64 15.86
C VAL A 147 9.73 4.23 15.94
N GLU A 148 10.28 3.86 17.08
CA GLU A 148 10.88 2.53 17.30
C GLU A 148 9.79 1.45 17.23
N GLU A 149 8.67 1.66 17.88
CA GLU A 149 7.54 0.75 17.83
C GLU A 149 6.92 0.65 16.42
N ALA A 150 6.83 1.76 15.70
CA ALA A 150 6.37 1.74 14.31
C ALA A 150 7.28 0.91 13.40
N ARG A 151 8.59 0.95 13.61
CA ARG A 151 9.55 0.09 12.91
C ARG A 151 9.42 -1.38 13.30
N GLU A 152 9.13 -1.67 14.58
CA GLU A 152 8.85 -3.02 15.04
C GLU A 152 7.59 -3.58 14.35
N GLU A 153 6.52 -2.78 14.24
CA GLU A 153 5.29 -3.15 13.53
C GLU A 153 5.56 -3.44 12.05
N ALA A 154 6.28 -2.55 11.37
CA ALA A 154 6.66 -2.76 9.98
C ALA A 154 7.54 -4.01 9.80
N ALA A 155 8.52 -4.22 10.68
CA ALA A 155 9.37 -5.42 10.65
C ALA A 155 8.55 -6.70 10.86
N PHE A 156 7.56 -6.67 11.75
CA PHE A 156 6.62 -7.76 11.95
C PHE A 156 5.80 -8.06 10.68
N VAL A 157 5.24 -7.03 10.03
CA VAL A 157 4.51 -7.18 8.75
C VAL A 157 5.39 -7.85 7.71
N LEU A 158 6.62 -7.37 7.53
CA LEU A 158 7.58 -7.95 6.58
C LEU A 158 7.97 -9.39 6.93
N GLN A 159 8.04 -9.72 8.20
CA GLN A 159 8.28 -11.09 8.66
C GLN A 159 7.11 -12.00 8.30
N GLN A 160 5.86 -11.60 8.60
CA GLN A 160 4.67 -12.38 8.31
C GLN A 160 4.50 -12.61 6.80
N LEU A 161 4.71 -11.58 5.96
CA LEU A 161 4.67 -11.71 4.50
C LEU A 161 5.71 -12.73 4.00
N ARG A 162 6.93 -12.67 4.52
CA ARG A 162 8.01 -13.60 4.16
C ARG A 162 7.68 -15.04 4.59
N GLU A 163 7.17 -15.23 5.80
CA GLU A 163 6.76 -16.54 6.34
C GLU A 163 5.62 -17.15 5.53
N ALA A 164 4.69 -16.32 5.07
CA ALA A 164 3.61 -16.71 4.16
C ALA A 164 4.06 -16.91 2.69
N GLY A 165 5.35 -16.69 2.38
CA GLY A 165 5.90 -16.85 1.02
C GLY A 165 5.52 -15.73 0.05
N VAL A 166 5.07 -14.57 0.55
CA VAL A 166 4.64 -13.42 -0.26
C VAL A 166 5.83 -12.51 -0.54
N SER A 167 6.27 -12.48 -1.77
CA SER A 167 7.32 -11.55 -2.24
C SER A 167 6.76 -10.29 -2.90
N LYS A 168 5.47 -10.28 -3.26
CA LYS A 168 4.79 -9.16 -3.89
C LYS A 168 3.30 -9.19 -3.56
N LEU A 169 2.73 -8.02 -3.32
CA LEU A 169 1.29 -7.82 -3.15
C LEU A 169 0.72 -7.06 -4.36
N ASN A 170 -0.54 -7.35 -4.71
CA ASN A 170 -1.28 -6.65 -5.76
C ASN A 170 -1.76 -5.28 -5.29
N LEU A 171 -2.08 -5.16 -3.99
CA LEU A 171 -2.44 -3.90 -3.34
C LEU A 171 -1.37 -3.52 -2.29
N PRO A 172 -1.44 -2.30 -1.73
CA PRO A 172 -0.45 -1.83 -0.75
C PRO A 172 -0.56 -2.51 0.62
N VAL A 173 0.45 -2.27 1.44
CA VAL A 173 0.42 -2.46 2.90
C VAL A 173 -0.16 -1.19 3.51
N ALA A 174 -1.25 -1.31 4.27
CA ALA A 174 -1.89 -0.18 4.92
C ALA A 174 -1.36 -0.01 6.36
N PHE A 175 -1.02 1.24 6.68
CA PHE A 175 -0.82 1.71 8.04
C PHE A 175 -2.15 2.20 8.58
N ASP A 176 -2.65 1.57 9.64
CA ASP A 176 -3.96 1.81 10.22
C ASP A 176 -3.78 2.20 11.70
N LEU A 177 -3.93 3.49 12.01
CA LEU A 177 -3.77 4.04 13.38
C LEU A 177 -5.05 4.77 13.79
N GLU A 178 -5.92 4.03 14.45
CA GLU A 178 -7.18 4.54 14.98
C GLU A 178 -7.14 4.70 16.51
N PRO A 179 -7.93 5.62 17.06
CA PRO A 179 -8.16 5.67 18.50
C PRO A 179 -8.81 4.37 18.99
N SER A 180 -8.55 4.03 20.25
CA SER A 180 -9.30 2.97 20.91
C SER A 180 -10.78 3.37 21.08
N PRO A 181 -11.73 2.39 21.12
CA PRO A 181 -13.16 2.70 21.15
C PRO A 181 -13.60 3.58 22.33
N ASP A 182 -12.89 3.51 23.45
CA ASP A 182 -13.16 4.28 24.68
C ASP A 182 -12.19 5.46 24.87
N TYR A 183 -11.36 5.75 23.87
CA TYR A 183 -10.34 6.80 23.90
C TYR A 183 -9.40 6.69 25.12
N SER A 184 -9.11 5.47 25.56
CA SER A 184 -8.18 5.19 26.66
C SER A 184 -6.93 4.44 26.20
N GLY A 185 -6.76 4.26 24.89
CA GLY A 185 -5.64 3.58 24.28
C GLY A 185 -4.34 4.37 24.37
N ARG A 186 -3.25 3.65 24.29
CA ARG A 186 -1.89 4.19 24.42
C ARG A 186 -1.54 5.21 23.35
N ALA A 187 -2.13 5.11 22.14
CA ALA A 187 -1.86 5.98 20.99
C ALA A 187 -2.90 7.10 20.80
N ASP A 188 -3.90 7.22 21.68
CA ASP A 188 -5.02 8.15 21.47
C ASP A 188 -4.64 9.63 21.65
N ASN A 189 -3.63 9.91 22.48
CA ASN A 189 -3.22 11.27 22.84
C ASN A 189 -1.93 11.74 22.17
N LEU A 190 -1.55 11.12 21.04
CA LEU A 190 -0.38 11.53 20.26
C LEU A 190 -0.63 12.89 19.62
N SER A 191 0.39 13.74 19.62
CA SER A 191 0.39 14.99 18.87
C SER A 191 0.48 14.70 17.35
N PRO A 192 0.04 15.61 16.46
CA PRO A 192 0.19 15.46 15.02
C PRO A 192 1.64 15.21 14.57
N ALA A 193 2.61 15.79 15.25
CA ALA A 193 4.03 15.57 14.96
C ALA A 193 4.47 14.13 15.28
N GLU A 194 4.03 13.58 16.40
CA GLU A 194 4.29 12.19 16.79
C GLU A 194 3.58 11.23 15.86
N THR A 195 2.30 11.47 15.56
CA THR A 195 1.51 10.64 14.63
C THR A 195 2.16 10.56 13.26
N ASN A 196 2.62 11.72 12.71
CA ASN A 196 3.34 11.76 11.44
C ASN A 196 4.69 11.03 11.50
N ALA A 197 5.45 11.19 12.57
CA ALA A 197 6.75 10.52 12.69
C ALA A 197 6.59 8.99 12.74
N ILE A 198 5.57 8.51 13.45
CA ILE A 198 5.20 7.09 13.56
C ILE A 198 4.79 6.54 12.18
N ALA A 199 3.82 7.18 11.52
CA ALA A 199 3.35 6.76 10.20
C ALA A 199 4.50 6.73 9.17
N ARG A 200 5.32 7.77 9.13
CA ARG A 200 6.50 7.85 8.26
C ARG A 200 7.49 6.72 8.52
N ALA A 201 7.75 6.38 9.79
CA ALA A 201 8.67 5.32 10.13
C ALA A 201 8.17 3.94 9.66
N PHE A 202 6.88 3.65 9.83
CA PHE A 202 6.25 2.45 9.31
C PHE A 202 6.32 2.41 7.78
N CYS A 203 5.79 3.45 7.11
CA CYS A 203 5.71 3.52 5.65
C CYS A 203 7.09 3.41 4.99
N THR A 204 8.09 4.15 5.48
CA THR A 204 9.46 4.08 4.96
C THR A 204 10.04 2.67 5.08
N THR A 205 9.86 2.00 6.22
CA THR A 205 10.38 0.64 6.42
C THR A 205 9.75 -0.36 5.45
N ILE A 206 8.45 -0.25 5.18
CA ILE A 206 7.72 -1.09 4.22
C ILE A 206 8.17 -0.79 2.78
N GLN A 207 8.34 0.50 2.44
CA GLN A 207 8.78 0.94 1.10
C GLN A 207 10.22 0.51 0.79
N GLU A 208 11.13 0.60 1.75
CA GLU A 208 12.52 0.13 1.61
C GLU A 208 12.60 -1.38 1.33
N ALA A 209 11.60 -2.15 1.77
CA ALA A 209 11.46 -3.57 1.45
C ALA A 209 10.80 -3.83 0.09
N GLY A 210 10.41 -2.78 -0.66
CA GLY A 210 9.86 -2.88 -2.02
C GLY A 210 8.34 -3.02 -2.10
N TYR A 211 7.60 -2.85 -1.00
CA TYR A 211 6.15 -2.85 -1.01
C TYR A 211 5.58 -1.43 -1.13
N ARG A 212 4.42 -1.30 -1.76
CA ARG A 212 3.64 -0.05 -1.75
C ARG A 212 2.98 0.13 -0.39
N VAL A 213 2.76 1.37 0.01
CA VAL A 213 2.07 1.72 1.25
C VAL A 213 0.84 2.57 0.99
N ILE A 214 -0.07 2.59 1.96
CA ILE A 214 -1.25 3.44 2.00
C ILE A 214 -1.56 3.73 3.47
N VAL A 215 -2.11 4.90 3.78
CA VAL A 215 -2.53 5.26 5.14
C VAL A 215 -4.05 5.19 5.21
N TYR A 216 -4.55 4.38 6.14
CA TYR A 216 -5.98 4.22 6.40
C TYR A 216 -6.43 5.16 7.52
N GLY A 217 -7.67 5.59 7.44
CA GLY A 217 -8.39 6.25 8.50
C GLY A 217 -9.71 6.86 8.06
N ASN A 218 -10.58 7.13 9.01
CA ASN A 218 -11.72 7.98 8.78
C ASN A 218 -11.30 9.46 8.76
N LYS A 219 -12.23 10.37 8.43
CA LYS A 219 -11.95 11.81 8.35
C LYS A 219 -11.36 12.39 9.66
N GLY A 220 -11.80 11.88 10.82
CA GLY A 220 -11.29 12.29 12.14
C GLY A 220 -9.86 11.82 12.37
N ASP A 221 -9.58 10.56 12.05
CA ASP A 221 -8.25 9.97 12.22
C ASP A 221 -7.24 10.61 11.27
N LEU A 222 -7.62 10.81 10.01
CA LEU A 222 -6.77 11.46 9.00
C LEU A 222 -6.44 12.92 9.35
N ASN A 223 -7.32 13.63 10.08
CA ASN A 223 -7.04 14.96 10.59
C ASN A 223 -5.95 14.99 11.69
N ARG A 224 -5.55 13.84 12.24
CA ARG A 224 -4.42 13.73 13.18
C ARG A 224 -3.07 13.75 12.46
N PHE A 225 -3.06 13.65 11.12
CA PHE A 225 -1.86 13.66 10.29
C PHE A 225 -1.70 14.99 9.55
N ASP A 226 -0.48 15.41 9.32
CA ASP A 226 -0.14 16.33 8.24
C ASP A 226 0.00 15.52 6.93
N LEU A 227 -1.13 15.31 6.25
CA LEU A 227 -1.19 14.49 5.04
C LEU A 227 -0.31 15.00 3.92
N VAL A 228 -0.12 16.33 3.84
CA VAL A 228 0.76 16.95 2.83
C VAL A 228 2.21 16.58 3.09
N SER A 229 2.64 16.67 4.34
CA SER A 229 3.99 16.30 4.74
C SER A 229 4.23 14.80 4.68
N LEU A 230 3.21 13.99 4.99
CA LEU A 230 3.30 12.53 4.95
C LEU A 230 3.45 12.04 3.50
N ASP A 231 2.72 12.64 2.56
CA ASP A 231 2.79 12.41 1.10
C ASP A 231 2.60 10.93 0.70
N GLU A 232 1.73 10.22 1.42
CA GLU A 232 1.37 8.83 1.11
C GLU A 232 -0.07 8.74 0.58
N PRO A 233 -0.41 7.74 -0.25
CA PRO A 233 -1.77 7.48 -0.67
C PRO A 233 -2.70 7.23 0.53
N ILE A 234 -3.98 7.58 0.38
CA ILE A 234 -4.98 7.46 1.43
C ILE A 234 -6.02 6.38 1.10
N TRP A 235 -6.33 5.57 2.08
CA TRP A 235 -7.51 4.71 2.15
C TRP A 235 -8.49 5.37 3.13
N LEU A 236 -9.50 6.02 2.57
CA LEU A 236 -10.49 6.79 3.31
C LEU A 236 -11.62 5.89 3.80
N ALA A 237 -11.95 5.91 5.08
CA ALA A 237 -13.21 5.39 5.60
C ALA A 237 -14.20 6.53 5.80
N GLN A 238 -15.29 6.50 5.06
CA GLN A 238 -16.38 7.45 5.23
C GLN A 238 -17.69 6.84 4.70
N TYR A 239 -18.63 6.58 5.61
CA TYR A 239 -19.89 5.89 5.32
C TYR A 239 -20.97 6.90 4.97
N VAL A 240 -20.90 7.40 3.75
CA VAL A 240 -21.77 8.44 3.17
C VAL A 240 -22.07 8.09 1.72
N ASP A 241 -23.09 8.74 1.13
CA ASP A 241 -23.43 8.53 -0.29
C ASP A 241 -22.35 9.07 -1.24
N GLN A 242 -21.56 10.04 -0.79
CA GLN A 242 -20.47 10.66 -1.53
C GLN A 242 -19.46 11.26 -0.55
N PRO A 243 -18.14 10.98 -0.69
CA PRO A 243 -17.12 11.57 0.15
C PRO A 243 -17.12 13.10 0.15
N ASP A 244 -17.00 13.70 1.35
CA ASP A 244 -16.99 15.15 1.58
C ASP A 244 -15.63 15.66 2.07
N VAL A 245 -14.54 15.05 1.59
CA VAL A 245 -13.17 15.42 1.92
C VAL A 245 -12.55 16.33 0.85
N ASN A 246 -11.50 17.07 1.23
CA ASN A 246 -10.80 18.01 0.35
C ASN A 246 -9.38 17.52 -0.03
N PHE A 247 -9.09 16.26 0.16
CA PHE A 247 -7.83 15.61 -0.22
C PHE A 247 -8.10 14.38 -1.09
N ASN A 248 -7.12 14.02 -1.92
CA ASN A 248 -7.19 12.83 -2.77
C ASN A 248 -7.06 11.56 -1.92
N PHE A 249 -7.77 10.50 -2.34
CA PHE A 249 -7.66 9.16 -1.77
C PHE A 249 -7.64 8.13 -2.91
N LEU A 250 -7.10 6.97 -2.64
CA LEU A 250 -6.98 5.88 -3.61
C LEU A 250 -8.04 4.80 -3.43
N ILE A 251 -8.34 4.47 -2.18
CA ILE A 251 -9.36 3.49 -1.81
C ILE A 251 -10.37 4.21 -0.91
N TRP A 252 -11.66 3.90 -1.11
CA TRP A 252 -12.74 4.40 -0.28
C TRP A 252 -13.52 3.23 0.33
N GLN A 253 -13.47 3.11 1.64
CA GLN A 253 -14.33 2.24 2.43
C GLN A 253 -15.65 3.00 2.66
N TYR A 254 -16.71 2.58 1.94
CA TYR A 254 -17.96 3.35 1.87
C TYR A 254 -19.06 2.82 2.77
N THR A 255 -18.93 1.60 3.31
CA THR A 255 -19.89 1.02 4.27
C THR A 255 -19.21 -0.04 5.12
N SER A 256 -19.69 -0.20 6.36
CA SER A 256 -19.33 -1.29 7.28
C SER A 256 -20.47 -2.32 7.45
N THR A 257 -21.50 -2.23 6.63
CA THR A 257 -22.69 -3.09 6.74
C THR A 257 -23.00 -3.82 5.43
N GLY A 258 -21.99 -3.96 4.57
CA GLY A 258 -22.08 -4.67 3.31
C GLY A 258 -22.43 -6.15 3.51
N GLN A 259 -23.01 -6.75 2.48
CA GLN A 259 -23.28 -8.18 2.42
C GLN A 259 -22.55 -8.76 1.21
N VAL A 260 -21.83 -9.85 1.43
CA VAL A 260 -21.05 -10.55 0.39
C VAL A 260 -21.27 -12.05 0.55
N ASP A 261 -21.58 -12.73 -0.54
CA ASP A 261 -21.68 -14.18 -0.54
C ASP A 261 -20.34 -14.80 -0.11
N GLY A 262 -20.41 -15.77 0.79
CA GLY A 262 -19.20 -16.39 1.36
C GLY A 262 -18.68 -15.75 2.66
N ILE A 263 -19.21 -14.57 3.07
CA ILE A 263 -18.90 -13.94 4.35
C ILE A 263 -20.13 -13.93 5.25
N THR A 264 -19.98 -14.42 6.48
CA THR A 264 -21.07 -14.43 7.44
C THR A 264 -21.21 -13.09 8.16
N GLY A 265 -22.36 -12.45 8.07
CA GLY A 265 -22.62 -11.15 8.70
C GLY A 265 -22.23 -9.98 7.83
N SER A 266 -22.09 -8.82 8.47
CA SER A 266 -21.68 -7.59 7.77
C SER A 266 -20.18 -7.54 7.52
N VAL A 267 -19.79 -6.93 6.41
CA VAL A 267 -18.40 -6.72 6.03
C VAL A 267 -18.23 -5.31 5.46
N ASP A 268 -17.02 -4.77 5.63
CA ASP A 268 -16.63 -3.49 5.04
C ASP A 268 -16.46 -3.64 3.53
N LEU A 269 -17.09 -2.71 2.76
CA LEU A 269 -16.97 -2.65 1.32
C LEU A 269 -16.17 -1.43 0.88
N ASN A 270 -15.35 -1.65 -0.13
CA ASN A 270 -14.36 -0.71 -0.61
C ASN A 270 -14.44 -0.51 -2.12
N LEU A 271 -14.17 0.73 -2.59
CA LEU A 271 -13.87 1.03 -3.99
C LEU A 271 -12.39 1.43 -4.15
N ASP A 272 -11.70 0.78 -5.07
CA ASP A 272 -10.36 1.18 -5.49
C ASP A 272 -10.44 2.04 -6.76
N PHE A 273 -9.99 3.30 -6.63
CA PHE A 273 -9.96 4.32 -7.67
C PHE A 273 -8.65 4.38 -8.46
N SER A 274 -7.75 3.42 -8.31
CA SER A 274 -6.42 3.43 -8.95
C SER A 274 -6.48 3.56 -10.49
N ARG A 275 -7.54 3.05 -11.11
CA ARG A 275 -7.76 3.15 -12.57
C ARG A 275 -8.27 4.52 -13.00
N VAL A 276 -9.01 5.23 -12.15
CA VAL A 276 -9.56 6.56 -12.45
C VAL A 276 -8.43 7.59 -12.57
N SER A 277 -7.45 7.54 -11.68
CA SER A 277 -6.31 8.47 -11.68
C SER A 277 -5.39 8.31 -12.88
N THR A 278 -5.33 7.13 -13.50
CA THR A 278 -4.52 6.88 -14.69
C THR A 278 -5.22 7.29 -16.00
N SER A 279 -6.56 7.38 -16.01
CA SER A 279 -7.33 7.74 -17.19
C SER A 279 -7.29 9.23 -17.55
N LYS A 280 -6.93 10.10 -16.60
CA LYS A 280 -6.83 11.56 -16.78
C LYS A 280 -5.44 12.09 -17.15
N SER A 281 -4.49 11.24 -17.60
CA SER A 281 -3.24 11.75 -18.18
C SER A 281 -3.57 12.54 -19.47
N PRO A 282 -3.16 13.82 -19.58
CA PRO A 282 -3.47 14.62 -20.77
C PRO A 282 -2.83 13.97 -22.01
N LYS A 283 -3.62 13.90 -23.07
CA LYS A 283 -3.16 13.55 -24.43
C LYS A 283 -2.19 14.57 -24.97
#